data_7134d7fb474799047a9bb4236ce45c06
#
_entry.id   7134d7fb474799047a9bb4236ce45c06
#
_cell.length_a   1.000
_cell.length_b   1.000
_cell.length_c   1.000
_cell.angle_alpha   90.00
_cell.angle_beta   90.00
_cell.angle_gamma   90.00
#
_symmetry.space_group_name_H-M   'P 1'
#
loop_
_entity.id
_entity.type
_entity.pdbx_description
1 polymer ?
#
loop_
_entity_poly.entity_id
_entity_poly.type
_entity_poly.pdbx_seq_one_letter_code
_entity_poly.pdbx_strand_id
1 'polypeptide(L)'
;SAFLAGCIAVLVTLAIERWGGLTGGILGTMPSTILPAAAGIYLAGDEVLFAQSLAIMPLGMLINGIFLSVWIYLPPRLERSKSPLFATALGALATWFICGMLMLFGVEYALELGVSSWSMATLGLLLIIGLAVRMNWNVREAPKGSEPVAFSVLILRGSAAAAAIGAAVWLSSQGQPFIAGLAAVFPAIFLTSMVALWLAQGPTVPRGAAGPMALGGVSVAIYAMV
;
A
#
# COMPACT_ATOMS: atom_id res chain seq x y z
N SER A 1 -11.80 6.25 -13.75
CA SER A 1 -10.79 6.24 -12.65
C SER A 1 -10.00 4.94 -12.60
N ALA A 2 -10.63 3.75 -12.51
CA ALA A 2 -9.94 2.45 -12.38
C ALA A 2 -8.96 2.16 -13.54
N PHE A 3 -9.37 2.37 -14.80
CA PHE A 3 -8.48 2.22 -15.96
C PHE A 3 -7.27 3.17 -15.90
N LEU A 4 -7.49 4.42 -15.51
CA LEU A 4 -6.42 5.41 -15.35
C LEU A 4 -5.43 4.99 -14.27
N ALA A 5 -5.92 4.46 -13.13
CA ALA A 5 -5.07 3.94 -12.06
C ALA A 5 -4.19 2.77 -12.55
N GLY A 6 -4.74 1.84 -13.32
CA GLY A 6 -3.99 0.76 -13.95
C GLY A 6 -2.90 1.26 -14.89
N CYS A 7 -3.24 2.20 -15.78
CA CYS A 7 -2.27 2.82 -16.69
C CYS A 7 -1.14 3.54 -15.94
N ILE A 8 -1.47 4.32 -14.91
CA ILE A 8 -0.48 5.03 -14.09
C ILE A 8 0.44 4.04 -13.39
N ALA A 9 -0.08 2.96 -12.81
CA ALA A 9 0.71 1.94 -12.14
C ALA A 9 1.73 1.28 -13.10
N VAL A 10 1.35 1.02 -14.33
CA VAL A 10 2.24 0.49 -15.38
C VAL A 10 3.29 1.53 -15.79
N LEU A 11 2.86 2.77 -16.08
CA LEU A 11 3.78 3.85 -16.51
C LEU A 11 4.83 4.17 -15.45
N VAL A 12 4.42 4.25 -14.17
CA VAL A 12 5.37 4.46 -13.06
C VAL A 12 6.38 3.33 -12.98
N THR A 13 5.94 2.06 -13.17
CA THR A 13 6.85 0.93 -13.16
C THR A 13 7.87 1.00 -14.29
N LEU A 14 7.43 1.30 -15.52
CA LEU A 14 8.32 1.49 -16.67
C LEU A 14 9.30 2.66 -16.46
N ALA A 15 8.85 3.74 -15.82
CA ALA A 15 9.70 4.86 -15.48
C ALA A 15 10.79 4.48 -14.47
N ILE A 16 10.43 3.69 -13.43
CA ILE A 16 11.40 3.15 -12.46
C ILE A 16 12.46 2.29 -13.14
N GLU A 17 12.05 1.40 -14.04
CA GLU A 17 13.00 0.56 -14.79
C GLU A 17 13.93 1.39 -15.67
N ARG A 18 13.38 2.38 -16.38
CA ARG A 18 14.15 3.18 -17.34
C ARG A 18 15.18 4.10 -16.67
N TRP A 19 14.84 4.68 -15.52
CA TRP A 19 15.67 5.67 -14.83
C TRP A 19 16.40 5.12 -13.61
N GLY A 20 16.11 3.88 -13.20
CA GLY A 20 16.82 3.08 -12.18
C GLY A 20 17.33 3.84 -10.94
N GLY A 21 17.88 3.10 -10.00
CA GLY A 21 18.59 3.66 -8.84
C GLY A 21 17.75 4.60 -7.96
N LEU A 22 18.34 5.73 -7.55
CA LEU A 22 17.71 6.71 -6.64
C LEU A 22 16.46 7.34 -7.25
N THR A 23 16.53 7.72 -8.54
CA THR A 23 15.42 8.37 -9.26
C THR A 23 14.23 7.43 -9.40
N GLY A 24 14.46 6.16 -9.76
CA GLY A 24 13.42 5.14 -9.83
C GLY A 24 12.81 4.84 -8.46
N GLY A 25 13.62 4.79 -7.40
CA GLY A 25 13.16 4.64 -6.03
C GLY A 25 12.20 5.76 -5.61
N ILE A 26 12.58 7.02 -5.85
CA ILE A 26 11.72 8.19 -5.57
C ILE A 26 10.42 8.12 -6.38
N LEU A 27 10.49 7.83 -7.68
CA LEU A 27 9.29 7.70 -8.52
C LEU A 27 8.38 6.54 -8.07
N GLY A 28 8.96 5.42 -7.61
CA GLY A 28 8.20 4.28 -7.08
C GLY A 28 7.49 4.56 -5.77
N THR A 29 7.92 5.58 -5.03
CA THR A 29 7.28 6.04 -3.79
C THR A 29 6.30 7.19 -4.01
N MET A 30 6.22 7.74 -5.23
CA MET A 30 5.21 8.77 -5.53
C MET A 30 3.79 8.21 -5.37
N PRO A 31 2.85 8.99 -4.79
CA PRO A 31 1.48 8.56 -4.56
C PRO A 31 0.65 8.54 -5.86
N SER A 32 1.18 7.89 -6.90
CA SER A 32 0.63 7.93 -8.27
C SER A 32 -0.76 7.33 -8.39
N THR A 33 -1.11 6.36 -7.56
CA THR A 33 -2.43 5.70 -7.59
C THR A 33 -3.46 6.39 -6.69
N ILE A 34 -3.05 7.21 -5.74
CA ILE A 34 -3.99 7.93 -4.88
C ILE A 34 -4.72 9.04 -5.66
N LEU A 35 -4.07 9.68 -6.63
CA LEU A 35 -4.69 10.71 -7.47
C LEU A 35 -5.93 10.20 -8.21
N PRO A 36 -5.87 9.10 -9.01
CA PRO A 36 -7.05 8.55 -9.65
C PRO A 36 -8.06 7.95 -8.66
N ALA A 37 -7.62 7.48 -7.48
CA ALA A 37 -8.51 7.04 -6.41
C ALA A 37 -9.28 8.22 -5.83
N ALA A 38 -8.60 9.27 -5.40
CA ALA A 38 -9.20 10.50 -4.86
C ALA A 38 -10.16 11.14 -5.88
N ALA A 39 -9.72 11.31 -7.13
CA ALA A 39 -10.58 11.83 -8.19
C ALA A 39 -11.82 10.96 -8.44
N GLY A 40 -11.66 9.62 -8.39
CA GLY A 40 -12.77 8.69 -8.57
C GLY A 40 -13.76 8.74 -7.42
N ILE A 41 -13.31 8.83 -6.18
CA ILE A 41 -14.15 8.95 -4.98
C ILE A 41 -14.86 10.31 -4.97
N TYR A 42 -14.15 11.39 -5.32
CA TYR A 42 -14.72 12.73 -5.44
C TYR A 42 -15.87 12.78 -6.46
N LEU A 43 -15.68 12.18 -7.64
CA LEU A 43 -16.71 12.15 -8.70
C LEU A 43 -17.88 11.20 -8.39
N ALA A 44 -17.71 10.24 -7.49
CA ALA A 44 -18.72 9.25 -7.13
C ALA A 44 -19.54 9.63 -5.89
N GLY A 45 -19.08 10.58 -5.04
CA GLY A 45 -19.68 10.97 -3.77
C GLY A 45 -19.86 12.48 -3.62
N ASP A 46 -20.32 12.87 -2.45
CA ASP A 46 -20.32 14.27 -2.01
C ASP A 46 -19.01 14.63 -1.27
N GLU A 47 -18.83 15.92 -0.95
CA GLU A 47 -17.62 16.41 -0.28
C GLU A 47 -17.40 15.77 1.09
N VAL A 48 -18.47 15.43 1.82
CA VAL A 48 -18.37 14.81 3.15
C VAL A 48 -17.86 13.38 3.03
N LEU A 49 -18.43 12.59 2.13
CA LEU A 49 -17.98 11.21 1.86
C LEU A 49 -16.56 11.17 1.33
N PHE A 50 -16.19 12.15 0.51
CA PHE A 50 -14.82 12.32 0.02
C PHE A 50 -13.83 12.57 1.15
N ALA A 51 -14.10 13.56 2.01
CA ALA A 51 -13.26 13.89 3.16
C ALA A 51 -13.11 12.71 4.14
N GLN A 52 -14.20 11.99 4.41
CA GLN A 52 -14.17 10.79 5.26
C GLN A 52 -13.33 9.67 4.64
N SER A 53 -13.44 9.45 3.34
CA SER A 53 -12.64 8.44 2.63
C SER A 53 -11.14 8.78 2.66
N LEU A 54 -10.77 10.05 2.51
CA LEU A 54 -9.37 10.49 2.58
C LEU A 54 -8.83 10.40 4.02
N ALA A 55 -9.63 10.77 5.03
CA ALA A 55 -9.21 10.75 6.42
C ALA A 55 -8.85 9.34 6.93
N ILE A 56 -9.36 8.27 6.31
CA ILE A 56 -9.02 6.89 6.67
C ILE A 56 -7.73 6.39 6.00
N MET A 57 -7.25 7.04 4.94
CA MET A 57 -6.09 6.58 4.18
C MET A 57 -4.79 6.51 5.01
N PRO A 58 -4.46 7.45 5.92
CA PRO A 58 -3.28 7.32 6.79
C PRO A 58 -3.30 6.07 7.66
N LEU A 59 -4.45 5.68 8.19
CA LEU A 59 -4.63 4.42 8.91
C LEU A 59 -4.46 3.21 7.99
N GLY A 60 -5.00 3.28 6.77
CA GLY A 60 -4.80 2.26 5.76
C GLY A 60 -3.32 2.11 5.37
N MET A 61 -2.57 3.22 5.28
CA MET A 61 -1.11 3.17 5.05
C MET A 61 -0.35 2.60 6.24
N LEU A 62 -0.82 2.80 7.48
CA LEU A 62 -0.27 2.09 8.64
C LEU A 62 -0.44 0.57 8.49
N ILE A 63 -1.61 0.11 8.06
CA ILE A 63 -1.86 -1.32 7.80
C ILE A 63 -0.94 -1.83 6.70
N ASN A 64 -0.69 -1.04 5.65
CA ASN A 64 0.29 -1.36 4.61
C ASN A 64 1.72 -1.45 5.17
N GLY A 65 2.10 -0.59 6.12
CA GLY A 65 3.36 -0.70 6.83
C GLY A 65 3.46 -2.01 7.64
N ILE A 66 2.37 -2.41 8.31
CA ILE A 66 2.29 -3.69 9.03
C ILE A 66 2.38 -4.87 8.04
N PHE A 67 1.67 -4.82 6.92
CA PHE A 67 1.79 -5.78 5.82
C PHE A 67 3.24 -5.93 5.35
N LEU A 68 3.94 -4.82 5.10
CA LEU A 68 5.35 -4.82 4.69
C LEU A 68 6.26 -5.39 5.78
N SER A 69 5.96 -5.18 7.07
CA SER A 69 6.74 -5.75 8.17
C SER A 69 6.72 -7.28 8.17
N VAL A 70 5.65 -7.90 7.71
CA VAL A 70 5.56 -9.37 7.58
C VAL A 70 6.64 -9.90 6.64
N TRP A 71 6.95 -9.18 5.55
CA TRP A 71 8.02 -9.54 4.60
C TRP A 71 9.42 -9.44 5.20
N ILE A 72 9.60 -8.68 6.30
CA ILE A 72 10.86 -8.62 7.03
C ILE A 72 10.99 -9.80 8.00
N TYR A 73 9.93 -10.08 8.77
CA TYR A 73 10.01 -10.93 9.95
C TYR A 73 9.55 -12.38 9.73
N LEU A 74 8.69 -12.64 8.74
CA LEU A 74 8.14 -13.98 8.53
C LEU A 74 9.06 -14.91 7.72
N PRO A 75 9.75 -14.48 6.63
CA PRO A 75 10.56 -15.37 5.80
C PRO A 75 11.62 -16.17 6.57
N PRO A 76 12.38 -15.60 7.53
CA PRO A 76 13.36 -16.39 8.28
C PRO A 76 12.75 -17.53 9.10
N ARG A 77 11.46 -17.40 9.48
CA ARG A 77 10.75 -18.44 10.23
C ARG A 77 10.22 -19.55 9.33
N LEU A 78 10.18 -19.30 8.03
CA LEU A 78 9.62 -20.19 7.01
C LEU A 78 10.69 -20.88 6.15
N GLU A 79 11.98 -20.80 6.50
CA GLU A 79 13.08 -21.39 5.73
C GLU A 79 12.89 -22.90 5.47
N ARG A 80 12.23 -23.61 6.38
CA ARG A 80 11.91 -25.04 6.25
C ARG A 80 10.58 -25.32 5.53
N SER A 81 9.83 -24.31 5.13
CA SER A 81 8.53 -24.47 4.45
C SER A 81 8.74 -24.93 3.01
N LYS A 82 7.82 -25.76 2.49
CA LYS A 82 7.80 -26.16 1.08
C LYS A 82 7.52 -24.98 0.12
N SER A 83 6.87 -23.94 0.59
CA SER A 83 6.47 -22.78 -0.22
C SER A 83 6.57 -21.49 0.59
N PRO A 84 7.81 -21.04 0.93
CA PRO A 84 8.00 -19.90 1.83
C PRO A 84 7.46 -18.58 1.24
N LEU A 85 7.56 -18.37 -0.07
CA LEU A 85 7.00 -17.22 -0.75
C LEU A 85 5.47 -17.16 -0.59
N PHE A 86 4.79 -18.27 -0.91
CA PHE A 86 3.33 -18.32 -0.83
C PHE A 86 2.84 -18.12 0.60
N ALA A 87 3.49 -18.78 1.58
CA ALA A 87 3.16 -18.63 2.99
C ALA A 87 3.39 -17.19 3.50
N THR A 88 4.47 -16.53 3.03
CA THR A 88 4.74 -15.13 3.37
C THR A 88 3.69 -14.19 2.75
N ALA A 89 3.38 -14.35 1.48
CA ALA A 89 2.37 -13.53 0.79
C ALA A 89 0.98 -13.70 1.42
N LEU A 90 0.57 -14.94 1.70
CA LEU A 90 -0.69 -15.25 2.36
C LEU A 90 -0.75 -14.68 3.78
N GLY A 91 0.33 -14.85 4.56
CA GLY A 91 0.46 -14.28 5.91
C GLY A 91 0.39 -12.76 5.91
N ALA A 92 1.03 -12.10 4.95
CA ALA A 92 0.98 -10.64 4.79
C ALA A 92 -0.44 -10.17 4.43
N LEU A 93 -1.12 -10.83 3.48
CA LEU A 93 -2.51 -10.53 3.12
C LEU A 93 -3.47 -10.79 4.29
N ALA A 94 -3.34 -11.92 4.99
CA ALA A 94 -4.16 -12.22 6.16
C ALA A 94 -3.97 -11.15 7.25
N THR A 95 -2.74 -10.73 7.51
CA THR A 95 -2.44 -9.65 8.45
C THR A 95 -3.11 -8.35 8.01
N TRP A 96 -3.02 -8.01 6.72
CA TRP A 96 -3.65 -6.81 6.16
C TRP A 96 -5.18 -6.83 6.36
N PHE A 97 -5.83 -7.94 6.02
CA PHE A 97 -7.29 -8.09 6.18
C PHE A 97 -7.72 -8.04 7.65
N ILE A 98 -7.02 -8.74 8.54
CA ILE A 98 -7.32 -8.74 9.98
C ILE A 98 -7.16 -7.33 10.55
N CYS A 99 -6.03 -6.67 10.29
CA CYS A 99 -5.80 -5.30 10.74
C CYS A 99 -6.80 -4.31 10.12
N GLY A 100 -7.18 -4.50 8.85
CA GLY A 100 -8.19 -3.70 8.17
C GLY A 100 -9.56 -3.82 8.82
N MET A 101 -10.01 -5.02 9.12
CA MET A 101 -11.27 -5.24 9.84
C MET A 101 -11.24 -4.64 11.24
N LEU A 102 -10.18 -4.88 12.01
CA LEU A 102 -10.03 -4.29 13.35
C LEU A 102 -10.02 -2.76 13.30
N MET A 103 -9.38 -2.19 12.28
CA MET A 103 -9.36 -0.74 12.07
C MET A 103 -10.76 -0.20 11.77
N LEU A 104 -11.53 -0.85 10.88
CA LEU A 104 -12.89 -0.40 10.56
C LEU A 104 -13.78 -0.37 11.81
N PHE A 105 -13.79 -1.46 12.60
CA PHE A 105 -14.51 -1.48 13.88
C PHE A 105 -14.02 -0.42 14.85
N GLY A 106 -12.69 -0.21 14.93
CA GLY A 106 -12.09 0.80 15.79
C GLY A 106 -12.46 2.23 15.38
N VAL A 107 -12.55 2.50 14.08
CA VAL A 107 -12.97 3.81 13.53
C VAL A 107 -14.44 4.07 13.85
N GLU A 108 -15.33 3.10 13.60
CA GLU A 108 -16.75 3.23 13.92
C GLU A 108 -16.96 3.53 15.41
N TYR A 109 -16.33 2.75 16.27
CA TYR A 109 -16.38 2.95 17.72
C TYR A 109 -15.82 4.32 18.16
N ALA A 110 -14.70 4.76 17.57
CA ALA A 110 -14.11 6.06 17.87
C ALA A 110 -15.03 7.23 17.47
N LEU A 111 -15.74 7.09 16.34
CA LEU A 111 -16.72 8.09 15.89
C LEU A 111 -17.92 8.16 16.84
N GLU A 112 -18.41 7.03 17.35
CA GLU A 112 -19.47 6.98 18.37
C GLU A 112 -19.04 7.70 19.67
N LEU A 113 -17.76 7.65 20.00
CA LEU A 113 -17.16 8.40 21.14
C LEU A 113 -16.92 9.90 20.82
N GLY A 114 -17.24 10.36 19.61
CA GLY A 114 -17.07 11.76 19.19
C GLY A 114 -15.63 12.10 18.75
N VAL A 115 -14.77 11.11 18.51
CA VAL A 115 -13.42 11.35 17.97
C VAL A 115 -13.53 11.75 16.51
N SER A 116 -12.89 12.86 16.12
CA SER A 116 -12.95 13.32 14.73
C SER A 116 -12.14 12.43 13.79
N SER A 117 -12.59 12.30 12.54
CA SER A 117 -11.86 11.56 11.49
C SER A 117 -10.44 12.09 11.28
N TRP A 118 -10.25 13.41 11.41
CA TRP A 118 -8.94 14.05 11.30
C TRP A 118 -7.99 13.71 12.44
N SER A 119 -8.49 13.54 13.66
CA SER A 119 -7.69 13.09 14.80
C SER A 119 -7.19 11.66 14.57
N MET A 120 -8.06 10.79 14.04
CA MET A 120 -7.69 9.41 13.69
C MET A 120 -6.68 9.37 12.53
N ALA A 121 -6.87 10.22 11.49
CA ALA A 121 -5.93 10.36 10.39
C ALA A 121 -4.54 10.79 10.88
N THR A 122 -4.49 11.79 11.77
CA THR A 122 -3.24 12.27 12.38
C THR A 122 -2.54 11.18 13.19
N LEU A 123 -3.30 10.43 13.99
CA LEU A 123 -2.76 9.28 14.73
C LEU A 123 -2.19 8.24 13.76
N GLY A 124 -2.93 7.89 12.71
CA GLY A 124 -2.49 6.96 11.67
C GLY A 124 -1.19 7.42 11.01
N LEU A 125 -1.09 8.71 10.67
CA LEU A 125 0.13 9.30 10.09
C LEU A 125 1.32 9.19 11.05
N LEU A 126 1.16 9.54 12.32
CA LEU A 126 2.24 9.45 13.31
C LEU A 126 2.70 8.00 13.50
N LEU A 127 1.76 7.07 13.55
CA LEU A 127 2.07 5.65 13.71
C LEU A 127 2.79 5.06 12.49
N ILE A 128 2.38 5.40 11.25
CA ILE A 128 3.10 4.92 10.06
C ILE A 128 4.49 5.55 9.95
N ILE A 129 4.67 6.81 10.32
CA ILE A 129 6.00 7.44 10.39
C ILE A 129 6.88 6.68 11.38
N GLY A 130 6.40 6.44 12.61
CA GLY A 130 7.14 5.71 13.64
C GLY A 130 7.51 4.30 13.18
N LEU A 131 6.56 3.57 12.57
CA LEU A 131 6.79 2.24 12.03
C LEU A 131 7.82 2.26 10.89
N ALA A 132 7.69 3.19 9.93
CA ALA A 132 8.60 3.31 8.79
C ALA A 132 10.02 3.66 9.25
N VAL A 133 10.19 4.58 10.20
CA VAL A 133 11.48 4.89 10.82
C VAL A 133 12.05 3.64 11.49
N ARG A 134 11.25 2.92 12.29
CA ARG A 134 11.67 1.68 12.97
C ARG A 134 12.11 0.60 11.99
N MET A 135 11.40 0.46 10.86
CA MET A 135 11.73 -0.52 9.82
C MET A 135 13.05 -0.18 9.11
N ASN A 136 13.41 1.10 9.02
CA ASN A 136 14.62 1.57 8.37
C ASN A 136 15.80 1.78 9.32
N TRP A 137 15.62 1.61 10.63
CA TRP A 137 16.69 1.86 11.62
C TRP A 137 17.91 0.96 11.46
N ASN A 138 17.71 -0.29 11.02
CA ASN A 138 18.76 -1.28 10.81
C ASN A 138 18.64 -1.92 9.41
N VAL A 139 18.54 -1.09 8.37
CA VAL A 139 18.44 -1.58 6.99
C VAL A 139 19.74 -2.26 6.58
N ARG A 140 19.64 -3.53 6.22
CA ARG A 140 20.69 -4.21 5.48
C ARG A 140 20.54 -3.84 4.01
N GLU A 141 21.60 -3.34 3.40
CA GLU A 141 21.60 -3.02 1.96
C GLU A 141 21.14 -4.26 1.17
N ALA A 142 20.04 -4.09 0.45
CA ALA A 142 19.63 -5.12 -0.50
C ALA A 142 20.51 -5.02 -1.74
N PRO A 143 20.99 -6.15 -2.29
CA PRO A 143 21.72 -6.12 -3.56
C PRO A 143 20.87 -5.42 -4.62
N LYS A 144 21.49 -4.57 -5.43
CA LYS A 144 20.80 -3.92 -6.56
C LYS A 144 20.34 -4.99 -7.53
N GLY A 145 19.04 -5.04 -7.80
CA GLY A 145 18.49 -5.91 -8.82
C GLY A 145 18.97 -5.51 -10.21
N SER A 146 19.39 -6.48 -11.00
CA SER A 146 19.85 -6.30 -12.36
C SER A 146 18.83 -6.77 -13.41
N GLU A 147 17.76 -7.45 -12.98
CA GLU A 147 16.80 -8.08 -13.89
C GLU A 147 15.60 -7.16 -14.15
N PRO A 148 15.21 -6.95 -15.43
CA PRO A 148 14.02 -6.19 -15.78
C PRO A 148 12.74 -6.90 -15.28
N VAL A 149 11.73 -6.10 -14.93
CA VAL A 149 10.44 -6.65 -14.48
C VAL A 149 9.73 -7.30 -15.66
N ALA A 150 9.31 -8.55 -15.51
CA ALA A 150 8.59 -9.28 -16.55
C ALA A 150 7.29 -8.56 -16.94
N PHE A 151 6.95 -8.53 -18.22
CA PHE A 151 5.74 -7.89 -18.76
C PHE A 151 4.46 -8.40 -18.09
N SER A 152 4.41 -9.69 -17.74
CA SER A 152 3.30 -10.29 -16.99
C SER A 152 3.11 -9.65 -15.60
N VAL A 153 4.19 -9.26 -14.92
CA VAL A 153 4.13 -8.55 -13.63
C VAL A 153 3.59 -7.14 -13.81
N LEU A 154 3.93 -6.45 -14.90
CA LEU A 154 3.37 -5.13 -15.22
C LEU A 154 1.85 -5.20 -15.42
N ILE A 155 1.37 -6.18 -16.18
CA ILE A 155 -0.07 -6.40 -16.39
C ILE A 155 -0.75 -6.72 -15.05
N LEU A 156 -0.18 -7.63 -14.25
CA LEU A 156 -0.73 -8.00 -12.95
C LEU A 156 -0.83 -6.79 -12.01
N ARG A 157 0.20 -5.94 -11.96
CA ARG A 157 0.19 -4.69 -11.15
C ARG A 157 -0.89 -3.72 -11.62
N GLY A 158 -0.96 -3.48 -12.93
CA GLY A 158 -1.96 -2.57 -13.52
C GLY A 158 -3.39 -3.06 -13.28
N SER A 159 -3.66 -4.34 -13.50
CA SER A 159 -4.99 -4.92 -13.28
C SER A 159 -5.37 -4.97 -11.79
N ALA A 160 -4.44 -5.30 -10.90
CA ALA A 160 -4.68 -5.32 -9.47
C ALA A 160 -4.95 -3.89 -8.93
N ALA A 161 -4.19 -2.88 -9.39
CA ALA A 161 -4.43 -1.48 -9.03
C ALA A 161 -5.78 -0.99 -9.58
N ALA A 162 -6.11 -1.30 -10.83
CA ALA A 162 -7.40 -0.96 -11.44
C ALA A 162 -8.58 -1.59 -10.68
N ALA A 163 -8.47 -2.86 -10.29
CA ALA A 163 -9.50 -3.56 -9.51
C ALA A 163 -9.69 -2.94 -8.13
N ALA A 164 -8.60 -2.63 -7.41
CA ALA A 164 -8.66 -2.01 -6.09
C ALA A 164 -9.31 -0.61 -6.14
N ILE A 165 -8.89 0.24 -7.09
CA ILE A 165 -9.48 1.58 -7.25
C ILE A 165 -10.92 1.50 -7.75
N GLY A 166 -11.24 0.56 -8.65
CA GLY A 166 -12.60 0.32 -9.10
C GLY A 166 -13.53 -0.06 -7.94
N ALA A 167 -13.08 -0.96 -7.06
CA ALA A 167 -13.80 -1.34 -5.86
C ALA A 167 -13.96 -0.15 -4.90
N ALA A 168 -12.92 0.66 -4.68
CA ALA A 168 -12.97 1.84 -3.83
C ALA A 168 -14.03 2.85 -4.32
N VAL A 169 -14.04 3.17 -5.60
CA VAL A 169 -15.01 4.09 -6.21
C VAL A 169 -16.44 3.54 -6.14
N TRP A 170 -16.61 2.25 -6.41
CA TRP A 170 -17.92 1.60 -6.30
C TRP A 170 -18.45 1.61 -4.86
N LEU A 171 -17.61 1.26 -3.87
CA LEU A 171 -17.97 1.30 -2.45
C LEU A 171 -18.31 2.72 -1.99
N SER A 172 -17.58 3.73 -2.46
CA SER A 172 -17.90 5.14 -2.18
C SER A 172 -19.29 5.51 -2.71
N SER A 173 -19.63 5.09 -3.93
CA SER A 173 -20.96 5.34 -4.52
C SER A 173 -22.10 4.62 -3.79
N GLN A 174 -21.79 3.59 -2.98
CA GLN A 174 -22.75 2.92 -2.10
C GLN A 174 -22.87 3.56 -0.70
N GLY A 175 -22.22 4.70 -0.47
CA GLY A 175 -22.21 5.37 0.83
C GLY A 175 -21.37 4.64 1.89
N GLN A 176 -20.30 3.94 1.47
CA GLN A 176 -19.39 3.23 2.37
C GLN A 176 -17.99 3.89 2.38
N PRO A 177 -17.85 5.13 2.91
CA PRO A 177 -16.63 5.93 2.75
C PRO A 177 -15.39 5.30 3.40
N PHE A 178 -15.55 4.68 4.56
CA PHE A 178 -14.41 4.09 5.27
C PHE A 178 -13.89 2.82 4.58
N ILE A 179 -14.80 1.97 4.10
CA ILE A 179 -14.44 0.78 3.33
C ILE A 179 -13.85 1.20 1.98
N ALA A 180 -14.37 2.26 1.35
CA ALA A 180 -13.83 2.81 0.12
C ALA A 180 -12.40 3.33 0.31
N GLY A 181 -12.14 4.09 1.41
CA GLY A 181 -10.81 4.55 1.77
C GLY A 181 -9.82 3.41 2.00
N LEU A 182 -10.25 2.35 2.71
CA LEU A 182 -9.42 1.16 2.92
C LEU A 182 -9.15 0.42 1.60
N ALA A 183 -10.14 0.25 0.73
CA ALA A 183 -9.99 -0.40 -0.56
C ALA A 183 -9.05 0.39 -1.49
N ALA A 184 -9.06 1.73 -1.41
CA ALA A 184 -8.17 2.59 -2.19
C ALA A 184 -6.68 2.38 -1.86
N VAL A 185 -6.38 1.96 -0.62
CA VAL A 185 -5.02 1.65 -0.17
C VAL A 185 -4.71 0.16 -0.15
N PHE A 186 -5.52 -0.69 -0.80
CA PHE A 186 -5.21 -2.12 -0.92
C PHE A 186 -3.79 -2.35 -1.43
N PRO A 187 -2.98 -3.25 -0.82
CA PRO A 187 -1.55 -3.35 -1.06
C PRO A 187 -1.17 -4.04 -2.37
N ALA A 188 -1.94 -3.82 -3.45
CA ALA A 188 -1.72 -4.48 -4.74
C ALA A 188 -0.32 -4.26 -5.30
N ILE A 189 0.17 -3.01 -5.26
CA ILE A 189 1.50 -2.64 -5.76
C ILE A 189 2.59 -3.21 -4.85
N PHE A 190 2.42 -3.13 -3.53
CA PHE A 190 3.38 -3.70 -2.59
C PHE A 190 3.47 -5.21 -2.73
N LEU A 191 2.33 -5.92 -2.75
CA LEU A 191 2.28 -7.37 -2.90
C LEU A 191 2.98 -7.82 -4.18
N THR A 192 2.59 -7.24 -5.33
CA THR A 192 3.16 -7.63 -6.62
C THR A 192 4.64 -7.31 -6.72
N SER A 193 5.09 -6.19 -6.13
CA SER A 193 6.51 -5.85 -6.06
C SER A 193 7.30 -6.83 -5.21
N MET A 194 6.81 -7.17 -4.01
CA MET A 194 7.46 -8.11 -3.11
C MET A 194 7.57 -9.50 -3.71
N VAL A 195 6.49 -9.97 -4.36
CA VAL A 195 6.52 -11.26 -5.06
C VAL A 195 7.50 -11.24 -6.23
N ALA A 196 7.49 -10.18 -7.05
CA ALA A 196 8.41 -10.06 -8.18
C ALA A 196 9.88 -10.03 -7.73
N LEU A 197 10.21 -9.24 -6.71
CA LEU A 197 11.56 -9.18 -6.14
C LEU A 197 11.99 -10.53 -5.59
N TRP A 198 11.10 -11.25 -4.92
CA TRP A 198 11.40 -12.59 -4.41
C TRP A 198 11.69 -13.59 -5.52
N LEU A 199 10.87 -13.62 -6.56
CA LEU A 199 11.03 -14.54 -7.69
C LEU A 199 12.31 -14.25 -8.50
N ALA A 200 12.64 -12.96 -8.67
CA ALA A 200 13.82 -12.57 -9.44
C ALA A 200 15.13 -12.69 -8.65
N GLN A 201 15.13 -12.43 -7.35
CA GLN A 201 16.36 -12.18 -6.59
C GLN A 201 16.40 -12.89 -5.21
N GLY A 202 15.41 -13.73 -4.92
CA GLY A 202 15.32 -14.47 -3.65
C GLY A 202 14.77 -13.63 -2.47
N PRO A 203 14.66 -14.25 -1.28
CA PRO A 203 13.92 -13.69 -0.14
C PRO A 203 14.60 -12.49 0.54
N THR A 204 15.88 -12.29 0.35
CA THR A 204 16.65 -11.23 1.02
C THR A 204 16.33 -9.84 0.47
N VAL A 205 16.04 -9.75 -0.84
CA VAL A 205 15.79 -8.46 -1.51
C VAL A 205 14.48 -7.83 -1.09
N PRO A 206 13.31 -8.52 -1.09
CA PRO A 206 12.07 -7.92 -0.58
C PRO A 206 12.18 -7.53 0.90
N ARG A 207 12.93 -8.26 1.73
CA ARG A 207 13.20 -7.87 3.12
C ARG A 207 13.89 -6.51 3.23
N GLY A 208 14.86 -6.22 2.36
CA GLY A 208 15.54 -4.92 2.32
C GLY A 208 14.68 -3.81 1.71
N ALA A 209 13.77 -4.14 0.79
CA ALA A 209 12.90 -3.18 0.12
C ALA A 209 11.69 -2.73 1.00
N ALA A 210 11.27 -3.55 1.96
CA ALA A 210 10.07 -3.31 2.76
C ALA A 210 10.12 -1.99 3.56
N GLY A 211 11.25 -1.68 4.18
CA GLY A 211 11.45 -0.43 4.93
C GLY A 211 11.32 0.83 4.05
N PRO A 212 12.12 0.96 2.97
CA PRO A 212 11.98 2.05 2.00
C PRO A 212 10.57 2.17 1.42
N MET A 213 9.89 1.06 1.13
CA MET A 213 8.49 1.09 0.65
C MET A 213 7.52 1.62 1.71
N ALA A 214 7.74 1.31 2.99
CA ALA A 214 6.94 1.88 4.07
C ALA A 214 7.13 3.40 4.20
N LEU A 215 8.35 3.92 4.00
CA LEU A 215 8.60 5.38 3.90
C LEU A 215 7.86 6.01 2.71
N GLY A 216 7.82 5.32 1.58
CA GLY A 216 7.00 5.76 0.44
C GLY A 216 5.51 5.85 0.81
N GLY A 217 5.01 4.91 1.60
CA GLY A 217 3.65 4.92 2.13
C GLY A 217 3.33 6.15 2.99
N VAL A 218 4.31 6.69 3.72
CA VAL A 218 4.14 7.95 4.48
C VAL A 218 3.78 9.11 3.55
N SER A 219 4.39 9.19 2.36
CA SER A 219 4.07 10.26 1.40
C SER A 219 2.62 10.20 0.93
N VAL A 220 2.07 9.00 0.75
CA VAL A 220 0.64 8.78 0.41
C VAL A 220 -0.26 9.24 1.55
N ALA A 221 0.10 8.91 2.80
CA ALA A 221 -0.65 9.33 3.98
C ALA A 221 -0.67 10.86 4.15
N ILE A 222 0.47 11.54 3.92
CA ILE A 222 0.57 13.00 3.94
C ILE A 222 -0.31 13.59 2.84
N TYR A 223 -0.21 13.07 1.61
CA TYR A 223 -0.99 13.58 0.48
C TYR A 223 -2.51 13.48 0.72
N ALA A 224 -2.97 12.43 1.40
CA ALA A 224 -4.39 12.26 1.72
C ALA A 224 -4.91 13.27 2.76
N MET A 225 -4.02 13.99 3.46
CA MET A 225 -4.36 14.97 4.49
C MET A 225 -4.24 16.43 4.01
N VAL A 226 -3.76 16.68 2.79
CA VAL A 226 -3.59 18.01 2.19
C VAL A 226 -4.64 18.25 1.11
#